data_79511bafac7ac17b5a44bc82dd3d4b77
#
_entry.id   79511bafac7ac17b5a44bc82dd3d4b77
#
_cell.length_a   1.000
_cell.length_b   1.000
_cell.length_c   1.000
_cell.angle_alpha   90.00
_cell.angle_beta   90.00
_cell.angle_gamma   90.00
#
_symmetry.space_group_name_H-M   'P 1'
#
loop_
_entity.id
_entity.type
_entity.pdbx_description
1 polymer ?
#
loop_
_entity_poly.entity_id
_entity_poly.type
_entity_poly.pdbx_seq_one_letter_code
_entity_poly.pdbx_strand_id
1 'polypeptide(L)'
;FPTRRSSDLLLKEYAAARGQEFVHTSYQSSVELMADIEKGERFDIMLLDILMPGENGMTAAREVREHDTNVKIIFLTASPEFAVESYAVDAWYYQLKPIRQEDFFRLMDSACAACSKEQTHSLILRSKNGIVRVELEKLVYCEVMGRTLTFHLNSGVVLESMGRLDDLCDQLVPYPNFLRPHRSFLINMEYIANIAARSITMQDGAEVPVPHGKYSELKNRYLSYIFDRKQVVM
;
A
#
# COMPACT_ATOMS: atom_id res chain seq x y z
N PHE A 1 11.69 34.39 -1.02
CA PHE A 1 10.70 33.35 -0.74
C PHE A 1 10.90 32.09 -1.59
N PRO A 2 11.75 31.15 -1.21
CA PRO A 2 12.02 29.98 -2.05
C PRO A 2 11.48 28.67 -1.45
N THR A 3 10.32 28.64 -0.76
CA THR A 3 10.01 27.49 0.10
C THR A 3 9.12 26.42 -0.56
N ARG A 4 8.18 26.77 -1.44
CA ARG A 4 7.37 25.77 -2.19
C ARG A 4 8.14 25.08 -3.32
N ARG A 5 8.88 25.86 -4.12
CA ARG A 5 9.69 25.29 -5.21
C ARG A 5 10.74 24.28 -4.72
N SER A 6 11.18 24.41 -3.44
CA SER A 6 12.15 23.49 -2.85
C SER A 6 11.54 22.12 -2.54
N SER A 7 10.33 22.04 -1.96
CA SER A 7 9.68 20.77 -1.61
C SER A 7 9.22 19.99 -2.86
N ASP A 8 8.63 20.68 -3.84
CA ASP A 8 8.19 20.07 -5.09
C ASP A 8 9.38 19.55 -5.91
N LEU A 9 10.51 20.27 -5.88
CA LEU A 9 11.73 19.84 -6.54
C LEU A 9 12.30 18.59 -5.85
N LEU A 10 12.38 18.59 -4.52
CA LEU A 10 12.85 17.46 -3.73
C LEU A 10 11.97 16.21 -3.92
N LEU A 11 10.65 16.38 -4.03
CA LEU A 11 9.71 15.28 -4.33
C LEU A 11 9.97 14.69 -5.72
N LYS A 12 10.17 15.52 -6.74
CA LYS A 12 10.49 15.07 -8.10
C LYS A 12 11.83 14.32 -8.15
N GLU A 13 12.84 14.86 -7.47
CA GLU A 13 14.16 14.23 -7.38
C GLU A 13 14.08 12.90 -6.63
N TYR A 14 13.29 12.84 -5.55
CA TYR A 14 13.04 11.62 -4.80
C TYR A 14 12.34 10.55 -5.65
N ALA A 15 11.26 10.92 -6.36
CA ALA A 15 10.54 10.02 -7.26
C ALA A 15 11.46 9.42 -8.31
N ALA A 16 12.27 10.28 -8.97
CA ALA A 16 13.24 9.86 -9.97
C ALA A 16 14.32 8.93 -9.40
N ALA A 17 14.84 9.25 -8.18
CA ALA A 17 15.90 8.48 -7.54
C ALA A 17 15.43 7.10 -7.03
N ARG A 18 14.14 6.94 -6.69
CA ARG A 18 13.56 5.69 -6.18
C ARG A 18 12.77 4.90 -7.22
N GLY A 19 12.59 5.44 -8.44
CA GLY A 19 11.76 4.82 -9.48
C GLY A 19 10.30 4.63 -9.02
N GLN A 20 9.81 5.55 -8.17
CA GLN A 20 8.45 5.53 -7.65
C GLN A 20 7.60 6.58 -8.36
N GLU A 21 6.40 6.20 -8.75
CA GLU A 21 5.40 7.15 -9.24
C GLU A 21 4.57 7.67 -8.06
N PHE A 22 4.49 9.01 -7.96
CA PHE A 22 3.63 9.70 -7.00
C PHE A 22 2.57 10.49 -7.75
N VAL A 23 1.33 10.33 -7.34
CA VAL A 23 0.29 11.30 -7.67
C VAL A 23 0.49 12.48 -6.71
N HIS A 24 0.96 13.60 -7.23
CA HIS A 24 1.30 14.78 -6.45
C HIS A 24 0.36 15.93 -6.79
N THR A 25 -0.31 16.46 -5.78
CA THR A 25 -1.16 17.65 -5.88
C THR A 25 -0.64 18.73 -4.94
N SER A 26 -0.49 19.95 -5.44
CA SER A 26 -0.08 21.12 -4.65
C SER A 26 -1.25 22.07 -4.45
N TYR A 27 -1.55 22.40 -3.19
CA TYR A 27 -2.57 23.36 -2.81
C TYR A 27 -1.95 24.72 -2.44
N GLN A 28 -2.67 25.80 -2.77
CA GLN A 28 -2.24 27.15 -2.42
C GLN A 28 -2.86 27.65 -1.11
N SER A 29 -3.93 27.03 -0.67
CA SER A 29 -4.63 27.33 0.57
C SER A 29 -5.16 26.07 1.25
N SER A 30 -5.41 26.15 2.55
CA SER A 30 -6.09 25.10 3.30
C SER A 30 -7.52 24.91 2.82
N VAL A 31 -8.18 25.98 2.37
CA VAL A 31 -9.55 25.93 1.86
C VAL A 31 -9.66 25.06 0.61
N GLU A 32 -8.72 25.17 -0.34
CA GLU A 32 -8.69 24.30 -1.53
C GLU A 32 -8.46 22.84 -1.15
N LEU A 33 -7.53 22.58 -0.23
CA LEU A 33 -7.25 21.23 0.28
C LEU A 33 -8.50 20.63 0.93
N MET A 34 -9.16 21.37 1.82
CA MET A 34 -10.35 20.90 2.53
C MET A 34 -11.52 20.64 1.57
N ALA A 35 -11.70 21.48 0.55
CA ALA A 35 -12.74 21.27 -0.45
C ALA A 35 -12.56 19.95 -1.21
N ASP A 36 -11.33 19.50 -1.46
CA ASP A 36 -11.08 18.22 -2.12
C ASP A 36 -11.22 17.04 -1.14
N ILE A 37 -10.82 17.18 0.11
CA ILE A 37 -11.06 16.18 1.16
C ILE A 37 -12.57 15.94 1.36
N GLU A 38 -13.36 17.00 1.40
CA GLU A 38 -14.84 16.92 1.50
C GLU A 38 -15.49 16.23 0.29
N LYS A 39 -14.90 16.35 -0.91
CA LYS A 39 -15.32 15.61 -2.12
C LYS A 39 -14.92 14.13 -2.09
N GLY A 40 -14.14 13.71 -1.10
CA GLY A 40 -13.72 12.31 -0.93
C GLY A 40 -12.29 12.01 -1.35
N GLU A 41 -11.50 13.02 -1.77
CA GLU A 41 -10.07 12.81 -2.01
C GLU A 41 -9.35 12.35 -0.74
N ARG A 42 -8.38 11.45 -0.90
CA ARG A 42 -7.57 10.91 0.19
C ARG A 42 -6.10 10.98 -0.16
N PHE A 43 -5.29 11.21 0.86
CA PHE A 43 -3.84 11.37 0.73
C PHE A 43 -3.12 10.40 1.67
N ASP A 44 -2.07 9.74 1.19
CA ASP A 44 -1.23 8.89 2.03
C ASP A 44 -0.27 9.74 2.87
N ILE A 45 0.33 10.76 2.26
CA ILE A 45 1.31 11.65 2.89
C ILE A 45 0.94 13.10 2.56
N MET A 46 1.01 13.97 3.56
CA MET A 46 0.74 15.40 3.44
C MET A 46 1.92 16.20 3.97
N LEU A 47 2.53 17.02 3.11
CA LEU A 47 3.60 17.94 3.49
C LEU A 47 3.00 19.32 3.73
N LEU A 48 3.00 19.79 4.98
CA LEU A 48 2.41 21.07 5.38
C LEU A 48 3.48 22.03 5.86
N ASP A 49 3.39 23.29 5.41
CA ASP A 49 4.09 24.39 6.08
C ASP A 49 3.16 24.97 7.16
N ILE A 50 3.71 25.27 8.33
CA ILE A 50 2.93 25.90 9.41
C ILE A 50 2.76 27.39 9.14
N LEU A 51 3.83 28.05 8.68
CA LEU A 51 3.85 29.48 8.43
C LEU A 51 3.43 29.79 6.99
N MET A 52 2.14 29.89 6.76
CA MET A 52 1.57 30.29 5.47
C MET A 52 0.93 31.69 5.56
N PRO A 53 1.01 32.52 4.49
CA PRO A 53 0.37 33.83 4.50
C PRO A 53 -1.15 33.73 4.68
N GLY A 54 -1.67 34.29 5.78
CA GLY A 54 -3.11 34.32 6.06
C GLY A 54 -3.69 33.03 6.66
N GLU A 55 -2.89 31.98 6.80
CA GLU A 55 -3.34 30.67 7.31
C GLU A 55 -2.30 30.04 8.24
N ASN A 56 -2.75 29.14 9.10
CA ASN A 56 -1.89 28.38 10.00
C ASN A 56 -2.00 26.89 9.67
N GLY A 57 -0.88 26.27 9.26
CA GLY A 57 -0.82 24.85 8.93
C GLY A 57 -1.22 23.92 10.08
N MET A 58 -1.10 24.36 11.34
CA MET A 58 -1.61 23.61 12.49
C MET A 58 -3.14 23.55 12.52
N THR A 59 -3.81 24.66 12.14
CA THR A 59 -5.28 24.67 12.01
C THR A 59 -5.72 23.75 10.88
N ALA A 60 -5.08 23.85 9.73
CA ALA A 60 -5.34 22.95 8.59
C ALA A 60 -5.15 21.46 8.97
N ALA A 61 -4.11 21.16 9.72
CA ALA A 61 -3.86 19.78 10.18
C ALA A 61 -4.97 19.27 11.14
N ARG A 62 -5.52 20.11 12.00
CA ARG A 62 -6.66 19.73 12.85
C ARG A 62 -7.91 19.45 12.04
N GLU A 63 -8.24 20.30 11.09
CA GLU A 63 -9.37 20.10 10.17
C GLU A 63 -9.20 18.80 9.35
N VAL A 64 -8.01 18.55 8.84
CA VAL A 64 -7.70 17.28 8.15
C VAL A 64 -7.96 16.08 9.06
N ARG A 65 -7.56 16.12 10.33
CA ARG A 65 -7.76 15.03 11.29
C ARG A 65 -9.23 14.73 11.59
N GLU A 66 -10.13 15.69 11.45
CA GLU A 66 -11.57 15.47 11.57
C GLU A 66 -12.12 14.57 10.43
N HIS A 67 -11.44 14.55 9.28
CA HIS A 67 -11.86 13.79 8.10
C HIS A 67 -10.98 12.55 7.82
N ASP A 68 -9.70 12.58 8.21
CA ASP A 68 -8.73 11.50 7.98
C ASP A 68 -7.71 11.40 9.12
N THR A 69 -7.82 10.31 9.88
CA THR A 69 -6.92 9.99 10.98
C THR A 69 -5.66 9.25 10.55
N ASN A 70 -5.60 8.73 9.29
CA ASN A 70 -4.53 7.85 8.84
C ASN A 70 -3.45 8.56 8.03
N VAL A 71 -3.78 9.69 7.36
CA VAL A 71 -2.81 10.43 6.54
C VAL A 71 -1.56 10.79 7.34
N LYS A 72 -0.37 10.58 6.76
CA LYS A 72 0.91 10.95 7.40
C LYS A 72 1.16 12.43 7.23
N ILE A 73 0.83 13.22 8.25
CA ILE A 73 1.08 14.67 8.25
C ILE A 73 2.54 14.91 8.63
N ILE A 74 3.28 15.55 7.73
CA ILE A 74 4.68 15.95 7.91
C ILE A 74 4.74 17.47 7.85
N PHE A 75 5.13 18.10 8.93
CA PHE A 75 5.38 19.54 8.92
C PHE A 75 6.77 19.85 8.40
N LEU A 76 6.85 20.71 7.38
CA LEU A 76 8.09 21.30 6.86
C LEU A 76 8.04 22.80 7.11
N THR A 77 8.65 23.29 8.19
CA THR A 77 8.51 24.68 8.65
C THR A 77 9.82 25.30 9.09
N ALA A 78 9.88 26.64 9.07
CA ALA A 78 11.01 27.39 9.61
C ALA A 78 10.88 27.66 11.13
N SER A 79 9.68 27.48 11.73
CA SER A 79 9.48 27.73 13.16
C SER A 79 9.67 26.46 13.98
N PRO A 80 10.46 26.49 15.06
CA PRO A 80 10.56 25.38 16.02
C PRO A 80 9.44 25.38 17.08
N GLU A 81 8.68 26.47 17.19
CA GLU A 81 7.78 26.73 18.32
C GLU A 81 6.59 25.79 18.39
N PHE A 82 6.15 25.28 17.23
CA PHE A 82 4.99 24.39 17.12
C PHE A 82 5.32 22.90 17.24
N ALA A 83 6.58 22.54 17.52
CA ALA A 83 6.99 21.14 17.57
C ALA A 83 6.23 20.36 18.65
N VAL A 84 5.97 20.96 19.82
CA VAL A 84 5.18 20.32 20.89
C VAL A 84 3.71 20.23 20.49
N GLU A 85 3.17 21.29 19.89
CA GLU A 85 1.76 21.34 19.48
C GLU A 85 1.45 20.35 18.34
N SER A 86 2.45 20.00 17.51
CA SER A 86 2.28 19.02 16.43
C SER A 86 1.86 17.62 16.91
N TYR A 87 2.16 17.26 18.16
CA TYR A 87 1.68 16.01 18.77
C TYR A 87 0.14 16.01 18.96
N ALA A 88 -0.47 17.18 19.16
CA ALA A 88 -1.92 17.28 19.34
C ALA A 88 -2.72 16.98 18.06
N VAL A 89 -2.07 17.05 16.89
CA VAL A 89 -2.64 16.69 15.58
C VAL A 89 -2.13 15.36 15.06
N ASP A 90 -1.47 14.58 15.92
CA ASP A 90 -0.85 13.31 15.56
C ASP A 90 0.02 13.45 14.30
N ALA A 91 0.90 14.48 14.31
CA ALA A 91 1.84 14.69 13.21
C ALA A 91 2.83 13.53 13.17
N TRP A 92 2.99 12.94 11.99
CA TRP A 92 3.90 11.83 11.78
C TRP A 92 5.36 12.26 11.91
N TYR A 93 5.67 13.49 11.45
CA TYR A 93 7.01 14.06 11.58
C TYR A 93 6.98 15.60 11.59
N TYR A 94 8.00 16.18 12.24
CA TYR A 94 8.21 17.62 12.26
C TYR A 94 9.63 17.95 11.85
N GLN A 95 9.79 18.60 10.70
CA GLN A 95 11.07 18.89 10.08
C GLN A 95 11.29 20.39 9.96
N LEU A 96 12.40 20.86 10.53
CA LEU A 96 12.82 22.26 10.36
C LEU A 96 13.48 22.49 9.02
N LYS A 97 13.16 23.61 8.39
CA LYS A 97 13.86 24.14 7.21
C LYS A 97 15.13 24.88 7.66
N PRO A 98 16.21 24.86 6.85
CA PRO A 98 16.35 24.19 5.55
C PRO A 98 16.54 22.68 5.72
N ILE A 99 15.87 21.88 4.87
CA ILE A 99 16.07 20.44 4.83
C ILE A 99 17.09 20.07 3.75
N ARG A 100 18.04 19.20 4.08
CA ARG A 100 18.99 18.64 3.10
C ARG A 100 18.29 17.53 2.31
N GLN A 101 18.67 17.35 1.07
CA GLN A 101 18.10 16.32 0.17
C GLN A 101 18.16 14.92 0.78
N GLU A 102 19.29 14.55 1.39
CA GLU A 102 19.46 13.23 2.03
C GLU A 102 18.50 13.02 3.20
N ASP A 103 18.27 14.06 4.01
CA ASP A 103 17.35 14.00 5.16
C ASP A 103 15.90 13.90 4.67
N PHE A 104 15.56 14.66 3.62
CA PHE A 104 14.24 14.55 2.97
C PHE A 104 14.01 13.17 2.38
N PHE A 105 14.99 12.58 1.72
CA PHE A 105 14.87 11.25 1.14
C PHE A 105 14.67 10.18 2.22
N ARG A 106 15.42 10.23 3.32
CA ARG A 106 15.21 9.31 4.46
C ARG A 106 13.83 9.47 5.09
N LEU A 107 13.37 10.70 5.22
CA LEU A 107 12.04 11.01 5.74
C LEU A 107 10.94 10.40 4.85
N MET A 108 11.03 10.60 3.53
CA MET A 108 10.10 10.03 2.57
C MET A 108 10.16 8.51 2.50
N ASP A 109 11.37 7.91 2.52
CA ASP A 109 11.53 6.44 2.57
C ASP A 109 10.79 5.86 3.79
N SER A 110 10.91 6.50 4.95
CA SER A 110 10.24 6.07 6.18
C SER A 110 8.72 6.27 6.13
N ALA A 111 8.26 7.41 5.59
CA ALA A 111 6.82 7.70 5.43
C ALA A 111 6.14 6.72 4.46
N CYS A 112 6.75 6.48 3.30
CA CYS A 112 6.25 5.52 2.31
C CYS A 112 6.20 4.10 2.89
N ALA A 113 7.23 3.69 3.64
CA ALA A 113 7.23 2.39 4.31
C ALA A 113 6.13 2.27 5.38
N ALA A 114 5.82 3.36 6.09
CA ALA A 114 4.72 3.40 7.05
C ALA A 114 3.36 3.28 6.34
N CYS A 115 3.14 4.03 5.26
CA CYS A 115 1.91 3.94 4.45
C CYS A 115 1.72 2.52 3.88
N SER A 116 2.79 1.91 3.36
CA SER A 116 2.74 0.54 2.85
C SER A 116 2.39 -0.49 3.93
N LYS A 117 2.84 -0.30 5.16
CA LYS A 117 2.49 -1.18 6.29
C LYS A 117 1.04 -1.03 6.75
N GLU A 118 0.47 0.18 6.65
CA GLU A 118 -0.93 0.43 7.04
C GLU A 118 -1.92 -0.07 5.99
N GLN A 119 -1.51 -0.19 4.75
CA GLN A 119 -2.27 -0.86 3.68
C GLN A 119 -2.23 -2.39 3.80
N THR A 120 -2.13 -2.96 5.02
CA THR A 120 -2.34 -4.41 5.18
C THR A 120 -3.79 -4.75 4.82
N HIS A 121 -3.99 -5.00 3.55
CA HIS A 121 -5.27 -5.47 3.04
C HIS A 121 -5.59 -6.81 3.70
N SER A 122 -6.79 -6.95 4.23
CA SER A 122 -7.16 -8.14 4.99
C SER A 122 -8.50 -8.70 4.55
N LEU A 123 -8.59 -10.02 4.58
CA LEU A 123 -9.85 -10.77 4.48
C LEU A 123 -10.41 -11.02 5.87
N ILE A 124 -11.72 -10.92 6.00
CA ILE A 124 -12.45 -11.35 7.17
C ILE A 124 -13.06 -12.74 6.88
N LEU A 125 -12.50 -13.77 7.50
CA LEU A 125 -12.98 -15.14 7.34
C LEU A 125 -13.91 -15.53 8.49
N ARG A 126 -15.02 -16.15 8.15
CA ARG A 126 -15.91 -16.80 9.12
C ARG A 126 -15.53 -18.27 9.22
N SER A 127 -14.76 -18.60 10.25
CA SER A 127 -14.38 -19.96 10.58
C SER A 127 -15.35 -20.59 11.58
N LYS A 128 -15.32 -21.91 11.72
CA LYS A 128 -16.08 -22.64 12.76
C LYS A 128 -15.78 -22.12 14.17
N ASN A 129 -14.59 -21.57 14.39
CA ASN A 129 -14.10 -21.08 15.68
C ASN A 129 -14.28 -19.57 15.89
N GLY A 130 -14.97 -18.87 14.98
CA GLY A 130 -15.21 -17.44 15.07
C GLY A 130 -14.78 -16.66 13.82
N ILE A 131 -14.55 -15.38 14.00
CA ILE A 131 -14.13 -14.46 12.92
C ILE A 131 -12.61 -14.29 13.00
N VAL A 132 -11.92 -14.52 11.88
CA VAL A 132 -10.47 -14.38 11.78
C VAL A 132 -10.13 -13.33 10.71
N ARG A 133 -9.29 -12.37 11.06
CA ARG A 133 -8.71 -11.42 10.11
C ARG A 133 -7.42 -12.01 9.54
N VAL A 134 -7.35 -12.13 8.22
CA VAL A 134 -6.18 -12.62 7.49
C VAL A 134 -5.63 -11.50 6.62
N GLU A 135 -4.37 -11.13 6.85
CA GLU A 135 -3.64 -10.19 6.01
C GLU A 135 -3.35 -10.84 4.66
N LEU A 136 -3.73 -10.16 3.56
CA LEU A 136 -3.56 -10.70 2.19
C LEU A 136 -2.10 -11.00 1.86
N GLU A 137 -1.17 -10.22 2.41
CA GLU A 137 0.26 -10.43 2.25
C GLU A 137 0.74 -11.76 2.83
N LYS A 138 0.04 -12.29 3.84
CA LYS A 138 0.36 -13.60 4.47
C LYS A 138 -0.29 -14.78 3.78
N LEU A 139 -1.26 -14.53 2.89
CA LEU A 139 -1.96 -15.58 2.15
C LEU A 139 -1.07 -16.11 1.03
N VAL A 140 -0.70 -17.39 1.10
CA VAL A 140 0.10 -18.10 0.09
C VAL A 140 -0.81 -18.59 -1.04
N TYR A 141 -1.85 -19.36 -0.69
CA TYR A 141 -2.88 -19.79 -1.62
C TYR A 141 -4.16 -20.17 -0.88
N CYS A 142 -5.24 -20.24 -1.63
CA CYS A 142 -6.52 -20.79 -1.20
C CYS A 142 -6.93 -21.91 -2.14
N GLU A 143 -7.35 -23.03 -1.58
CA GLU A 143 -7.97 -24.12 -2.35
C GLU A 143 -9.43 -24.31 -1.94
N VAL A 144 -10.22 -24.83 -2.87
CA VAL A 144 -11.64 -25.17 -2.60
C VAL A 144 -11.87 -26.65 -2.77
N MET A 145 -12.50 -27.26 -1.74
CA MET A 145 -13.01 -28.61 -1.79
C MET A 145 -14.49 -28.60 -1.42
N GLY A 146 -15.35 -28.84 -2.41
CA GLY A 146 -16.79 -28.70 -2.25
C GLY A 146 -17.21 -27.26 -1.97
N ARG A 147 -17.63 -26.95 -0.74
CA ARG A 147 -18.00 -25.61 -0.26
C ARG A 147 -17.03 -25.06 0.80
N THR A 148 -15.94 -25.77 1.06
CA THR A 148 -14.94 -25.35 2.02
C THR A 148 -13.77 -24.71 1.29
N LEU A 149 -13.45 -23.47 1.64
CA LEU A 149 -12.25 -22.76 1.27
C LEU A 149 -11.20 -23.01 2.34
N THR A 150 -10.04 -23.46 1.94
CA THR A 150 -8.87 -23.69 2.81
C THR A 150 -7.79 -22.68 2.46
N PHE A 151 -7.45 -21.83 3.40
CA PHE A 151 -6.49 -20.74 3.26
C PHE A 151 -5.16 -21.16 3.89
N HIS A 152 -4.09 -21.15 3.13
CA HIS A 152 -2.74 -21.50 3.56
C HIS A 152 -1.91 -20.23 3.73
N LEU A 153 -1.40 -19.99 4.96
CA LEU A 153 -0.61 -18.80 5.28
C LEU A 153 0.88 -19.11 5.30
N ASN A 154 1.69 -18.09 5.06
CA ASN A 154 3.16 -18.19 5.07
C ASN A 154 3.76 -18.59 6.43
N SER A 155 2.97 -18.45 7.50
CA SER A 155 3.32 -18.94 8.84
C SER A 155 3.10 -20.44 9.02
N GLY A 156 2.59 -21.16 8.00
CA GLY A 156 2.15 -22.56 8.10
C GLY A 156 0.76 -22.75 8.72
N VAL A 157 0.11 -21.67 9.13
CA VAL A 157 -1.27 -21.74 9.63
C VAL A 157 -2.23 -22.00 8.48
N VAL A 158 -3.18 -22.93 8.70
CA VAL A 158 -4.24 -23.28 7.77
C VAL A 158 -5.58 -22.90 8.39
N LEU A 159 -6.40 -22.19 7.64
CA LEU A 159 -7.71 -21.71 8.05
C LEU A 159 -8.79 -22.23 7.11
N GLU A 160 -9.95 -22.60 7.64
CA GLU A 160 -11.09 -23.02 6.85
C GLU A 160 -12.25 -22.04 6.98
N SER A 161 -12.92 -21.78 5.87
CA SER A 161 -14.17 -21.00 5.82
C SER A 161 -15.12 -21.58 4.80
N MET A 162 -16.41 -21.46 5.05
CA MET A 162 -17.42 -21.81 4.06
C MET A 162 -17.56 -20.70 3.03
N GLY A 163 -17.55 -21.06 1.74
CA GLY A 163 -17.69 -20.06 0.69
C GLY A 163 -17.48 -20.63 -0.72
N ARG A 164 -17.50 -19.72 -1.69
CA ARG A 164 -17.20 -20.02 -3.10
C ARG A 164 -15.90 -19.35 -3.49
N LEU A 165 -15.08 -20.04 -4.26
CA LEU A 165 -13.83 -19.48 -4.74
C LEU A 165 -14.06 -18.30 -5.70
N ASP A 166 -15.17 -18.30 -6.44
CA ASP A 166 -15.56 -17.20 -7.32
C ASP A 166 -15.74 -15.90 -6.53
N ASP A 167 -16.50 -15.96 -5.42
CA ASP A 167 -16.76 -14.78 -4.56
C ASP A 167 -15.45 -14.23 -3.95
N LEU A 168 -14.50 -15.11 -3.62
CA LEU A 168 -13.17 -14.72 -3.15
C LEU A 168 -12.36 -14.06 -4.26
N CYS A 169 -12.39 -14.61 -5.48
CA CYS A 169 -11.69 -14.03 -6.63
C CYS A 169 -12.22 -12.62 -6.94
N ASP A 170 -13.55 -12.42 -6.89
CA ASP A 170 -14.16 -11.11 -7.13
C ASP A 170 -13.74 -10.07 -6.09
N GLN A 171 -13.60 -10.46 -4.81
CA GLN A 171 -13.09 -9.58 -3.76
C GLN A 171 -11.61 -9.24 -3.95
N LEU A 172 -10.83 -10.11 -4.60
CA LEU A 172 -9.40 -9.95 -4.79
C LEU A 172 -9.01 -9.37 -6.16
N VAL A 173 -9.98 -8.99 -7.00
CA VAL A 173 -9.73 -8.29 -8.27
C VAL A 173 -8.82 -7.05 -8.13
N PRO A 174 -8.94 -6.21 -7.08
CA PRO A 174 -8.08 -5.04 -6.91
C PRO A 174 -6.61 -5.39 -6.60
N TYR A 175 -6.30 -6.65 -6.31
CA TYR A 175 -4.97 -7.08 -5.88
C TYR A 175 -4.28 -7.89 -7.00
N PRO A 176 -3.40 -7.27 -7.79
CA PRO A 176 -2.81 -7.89 -8.99
C PRO A 176 -1.88 -9.07 -8.69
N ASN A 177 -1.45 -9.23 -7.44
CA ASN A 177 -0.64 -10.35 -6.98
C ASN A 177 -1.40 -11.68 -6.88
N PHE A 178 -2.74 -11.67 -6.95
CA PHE A 178 -3.52 -12.90 -6.93
C PHE A 178 -3.81 -13.42 -8.34
N LEU A 179 -3.63 -14.72 -8.50
CA LEU A 179 -3.82 -15.44 -9.76
C LEU A 179 -4.68 -16.67 -9.53
N ARG A 180 -5.64 -16.91 -10.41
CA ARG A 180 -6.45 -18.15 -10.43
C ARG A 180 -5.96 -19.08 -11.55
N PRO A 181 -5.03 -19.97 -11.28
CA PRO A 181 -4.49 -20.89 -12.30
C PRO A 181 -5.45 -22.04 -12.61
N HIS A 182 -6.27 -22.44 -11.64
CA HIS A 182 -7.20 -23.57 -11.73
C HIS A 182 -8.54 -23.22 -11.09
N ARG A 183 -9.62 -23.92 -11.49
CA ARG A 183 -10.96 -23.71 -10.94
C ARG A 183 -11.05 -23.88 -9.42
N SER A 184 -10.15 -24.64 -8.83
CA SER A 184 -10.09 -24.96 -7.40
C SER A 184 -8.99 -24.24 -6.64
N PHE A 185 -8.20 -23.38 -7.27
CA PHE A 185 -7.06 -22.73 -6.64
C PHE A 185 -7.02 -21.24 -6.95
N LEU A 186 -6.73 -20.44 -5.93
CA LEU A 186 -6.32 -19.04 -6.01
C LEU A 186 -4.97 -18.93 -5.31
N ILE A 187 -3.97 -18.38 -5.98
CA ILE A 187 -2.60 -18.29 -5.47
C ILE A 187 -2.13 -16.86 -5.41
N ASN A 188 -1.22 -16.58 -4.48
CA ASN A 188 -0.49 -15.33 -4.43
C ASN A 188 0.85 -15.51 -5.18
N MET A 189 1.05 -14.74 -6.24
CA MET A 189 2.23 -14.81 -7.10
C MET A 189 3.54 -14.49 -6.39
N GLU A 190 3.51 -13.79 -5.25
CA GLU A 190 4.68 -13.53 -4.40
C GLU A 190 5.31 -14.82 -3.85
N TYR A 191 4.51 -15.87 -3.70
CA TYR A 191 4.91 -17.14 -3.12
C TYR A 191 5.13 -18.25 -4.15
N ILE A 192 5.21 -17.90 -5.44
CA ILE A 192 5.57 -18.88 -6.48
C ILE A 192 7.07 -19.17 -6.40
N ALA A 193 7.41 -20.43 -6.23
CA ALA A 193 8.78 -20.93 -6.31
C ALA A 193 9.15 -21.32 -7.76
N ASN A 194 8.22 -21.98 -8.48
CA ASN A 194 8.45 -22.41 -9.87
C ASN A 194 7.13 -22.53 -10.64
N ILE A 195 7.18 -22.28 -11.94
CA ILE A 195 6.06 -22.52 -12.88
C ILE A 195 6.51 -23.50 -13.95
N ALA A 196 5.91 -24.68 -13.95
CA ALA A 196 6.12 -25.72 -14.95
C ALA A 196 4.88 -25.92 -15.83
N ALA A 197 5.03 -26.71 -16.90
CA ALA A 197 3.95 -26.91 -17.89
C ALA A 197 2.67 -27.53 -17.31
N ARG A 198 2.77 -28.26 -16.19
CA ARG A 198 1.64 -28.99 -15.58
C ARG A 198 1.35 -28.59 -14.14
N SER A 199 2.26 -27.89 -13.48
CA SER A 199 2.09 -27.44 -12.08
C SER A 199 2.79 -26.13 -11.81
N ILE A 200 2.30 -25.42 -10.78
CA ILE A 200 2.97 -24.31 -10.13
C ILE A 200 3.37 -24.80 -8.75
N THR A 201 4.65 -24.71 -8.42
CA THR A 201 5.17 -25.05 -7.09
C THR A 201 5.19 -23.79 -6.25
N MET A 202 4.53 -23.82 -5.09
CA MET A 202 4.56 -22.74 -4.11
C MET A 202 5.80 -22.85 -3.22
N GLN A 203 6.15 -21.77 -2.50
CA GLN A 203 7.34 -21.75 -1.62
C GLN A 203 7.28 -22.75 -0.47
N ASP A 204 6.08 -23.12 -0.03
CA ASP A 204 5.85 -24.17 0.99
C ASP A 204 5.91 -25.60 0.42
N GLY A 205 6.18 -25.75 -0.89
CA GLY A 205 6.25 -27.02 -1.60
C GLY A 205 4.91 -27.54 -2.14
N ALA A 206 3.81 -26.83 -1.94
CA ALA A 206 2.52 -27.22 -2.49
C ALA A 206 2.51 -27.16 -4.02
N GLU A 207 1.87 -28.15 -4.64
CA GLU A 207 1.74 -28.25 -6.11
C GLU A 207 0.33 -27.86 -6.55
N VAL A 208 0.22 -26.80 -7.32
CA VAL A 208 -1.02 -26.30 -7.88
C VAL A 208 -1.13 -26.70 -9.34
N PRO A 209 -2.17 -27.41 -9.78
CA PRO A 209 -2.26 -27.93 -11.14
C PRO A 209 -2.46 -26.81 -12.16
N VAL A 210 -1.77 -26.92 -13.30
CA VAL A 210 -1.93 -26.07 -14.48
C VAL A 210 -2.77 -26.81 -15.51
N PRO A 211 -3.96 -26.31 -15.89
CA PRO A 211 -4.77 -26.93 -16.93
C PRO A 211 -4.05 -26.94 -18.27
N HIS A 212 -4.36 -27.97 -19.07
CA HIS A 212 -3.78 -28.12 -20.41
C HIS A 212 -3.99 -26.85 -21.27
N GLY A 213 -2.95 -26.35 -21.91
CA GLY A 213 -2.99 -25.15 -22.76
C GLY A 213 -2.92 -23.80 -21.99
N LYS A 214 -2.96 -23.79 -20.66
CA LYS A 214 -2.91 -22.55 -19.86
C LYS A 214 -1.51 -22.08 -19.45
N TYR A 215 -0.50 -22.90 -19.64
CA TYR A 215 0.87 -22.60 -19.19
C TYR A 215 1.40 -21.26 -19.71
N SER A 216 1.28 -21.00 -21.02
CA SER A 216 1.82 -19.77 -21.62
C SER A 216 1.13 -18.52 -21.08
N GLU A 217 -0.20 -18.56 -20.89
CA GLU A 217 -0.98 -17.46 -20.31
C GLU A 217 -0.54 -17.17 -18.87
N LEU A 218 -0.48 -18.20 -18.02
CA LEU A 218 -0.10 -18.07 -16.61
C LEU A 218 1.34 -17.59 -16.46
N LYS A 219 2.26 -18.13 -17.26
CA LYS A 219 3.66 -17.71 -17.29
C LYS A 219 3.80 -16.24 -17.67
N ASN A 220 3.12 -15.79 -18.72
CA ASN A 220 3.19 -14.41 -19.18
C ASN A 220 2.63 -13.46 -18.11
N ARG A 221 1.51 -13.81 -17.48
CA ARG A 221 0.94 -13.00 -16.39
C ARG A 221 1.88 -12.90 -15.19
N TYR A 222 2.53 -13.99 -14.82
CA TYR A 222 3.52 -14.00 -13.75
C TYR A 222 4.76 -13.16 -14.10
N LEU A 223 5.26 -13.27 -15.33
CA LEU A 223 6.40 -12.46 -15.79
C LEU A 223 6.05 -10.96 -15.80
N SER A 224 4.88 -10.57 -16.36
CA SER A 224 4.43 -9.18 -16.31
C SER A 224 4.38 -8.67 -14.87
N TYR A 225 3.80 -9.45 -13.95
CA TYR A 225 3.72 -9.09 -12.54
C TYR A 225 5.11 -8.85 -11.91
N ILE A 226 6.10 -9.69 -12.21
CA ILE A 226 7.48 -9.54 -11.70
C ILE A 226 8.17 -8.33 -12.32
N PHE A 227 8.02 -8.13 -13.65
CA PHE A 227 8.68 -7.03 -14.36
C PHE A 227 8.11 -5.67 -13.96
N ASP A 228 6.81 -5.56 -13.74
CA ASP A 228 6.19 -4.33 -13.25
C ASP A 228 6.68 -3.93 -11.84
N ARG A 229 7.12 -4.89 -11.03
CA ARG A 229 7.61 -4.65 -9.65
C ARG A 229 9.13 -4.59 -9.51
N LYS A 230 9.87 -5.20 -10.42
CA LYS A 230 11.35 -5.27 -10.37
C LYS A 230 11.91 -4.90 -11.73
N GLN A 231 12.32 -3.65 -11.89
CA GLN A 231 13.38 -3.37 -12.86
C GLN A 231 14.68 -4.02 -12.35
N VAL A 232 14.84 -5.30 -12.58
CA VAL A 232 16.16 -5.95 -12.52
C VAL A 232 16.71 -5.90 -13.92
N VAL A 233 17.55 -4.91 -14.19
CA VAL A 233 18.43 -4.90 -15.36
C VAL A 233 19.55 -5.90 -15.05
N MET A 234 19.57 -7.03 -15.75
CA MET A 234 20.79 -7.83 -15.91
C MET A 234 21.54 -7.34 -17.13
#